data_7f854a754ffb094409883ab3ba57c3cf
#
_entry.id   7f854a754ffb094409883ab3ba57c3cf
#
_cell.length_a   1.000
_cell.length_b   1.000
_cell.length_c   1.000
_cell.angle_alpha   90.00
_cell.angle_beta   90.00
_cell.angle_gamma   90.00
#
_symmetry.space_group_name_H-M   'P 1'
#
loop_
_entity.id
_entity.type
_entity.pdbx_description
1 polymer ?
#
loop_
_entity_poly.entity_id
_entity_poly.type
_entity_poly.pdbx_seq_one_letter_code
_entity_poly.pdbx_strand_id
1 'polypeptide(L)'
;MRKNIATRMKIFVVVILGIIIVATMFSNSKIGPHTQYGCDVKNLRLSTDIEISTGGEDVCKVSGNIFRVVEDPLTMKDLEGNKMAYAGDDYHLIAQDSHAIIVDGVVTAEMVGKFDLFGNSYDIYNGAGEKIAEASFNWTDTSGTLVDTDGNIIAEYSSFILFNDFDVKISEDCPIDNTTVLMIFCSYYSDKAYDNS
;
A
#
# COMPACT_ATOMS: atom_id res chain seq x y z
N MET A 1 -31.60 38.94 -9.13
CA MET A 1 -31.92 37.58 -9.63
C MET A 1 -30.78 36.88 -10.34
N ARG A 2 -29.92 37.53 -11.13
CA ARG A 2 -28.79 36.88 -11.86
C ARG A 2 -27.66 36.29 -10.98
N LYS A 3 -27.33 36.87 -9.81
CA LYS A 3 -26.26 36.37 -8.91
C LYS A 3 -26.54 34.97 -8.33
N ASN A 4 -27.81 34.63 -8.08
CA ASN A 4 -28.16 33.31 -7.53
C ASN A 4 -28.01 32.15 -8.53
N ILE A 5 -28.15 32.42 -9.83
CA ILE A 5 -28.03 31.40 -10.88
C ILE A 5 -26.54 30.99 -11.05
N ALA A 6 -25.64 31.96 -11.06
CA ALA A 6 -24.20 31.68 -11.19
C ALA A 6 -23.63 30.91 -10.00
N THR A 7 -24.10 31.19 -8.77
CA THR A 7 -23.68 30.43 -7.57
C THR A 7 -24.22 29.01 -7.58
N ARG A 8 -25.48 28.81 -7.96
CA ARG A 8 -26.08 27.47 -8.08
C ARG A 8 -25.40 26.61 -9.16
N MET A 9 -25.01 27.27 -10.29
CA MET A 9 -24.29 26.59 -11.37
C MET A 9 -22.88 26.18 -10.95
N LYS A 10 -22.16 26.98 -10.15
CA LYS A 10 -20.85 26.64 -9.61
C LYS A 10 -20.94 25.46 -8.62
N ILE A 11 -21.93 25.45 -7.74
CA ILE A 11 -22.17 24.35 -6.80
C ILE A 11 -22.48 23.06 -7.57
N PHE A 12 -23.32 23.14 -8.61
CA PHE A 12 -23.66 21.97 -9.43
C PHE A 12 -22.47 21.40 -10.18
N VAL A 13 -21.59 22.24 -10.73
CA VAL A 13 -20.35 21.82 -11.40
C VAL A 13 -19.40 21.15 -10.41
N VAL A 14 -19.23 21.68 -9.20
CA VAL A 14 -18.37 21.07 -8.17
C VAL A 14 -18.92 19.72 -7.71
N VAL A 15 -20.24 19.59 -7.56
CA VAL A 15 -20.87 18.31 -7.19
C VAL A 15 -20.73 17.28 -8.30
N ILE A 16 -20.92 17.66 -9.58
CA ILE A 16 -20.74 16.76 -10.72
C ILE A 16 -19.26 16.35 -10.85
N LEU A 17 -18.32 17.29 -10.73
CA LEU A 17 -16.89 16.95 -10.71
C LEU A 17 -16.56 15.99 -9.56
N GLY A 18 -17.10 16.22 -8.36
CA GLY A 18 -16.95 15.34 -7.23
C GLY A 18 -17.49 13.92 -7.51
N ILE A 19 -18.69 13.82 -8.10
CA ILE A 19 -19.31 12.53 -8.48
C ILE A 19 -18.48 11.82 -9.57
N ILE A 20 -17.98 12.56 -10.57
CA ILE A 20 -17.14 11.99 -11.63
C ILE A 20 -15.81 11.50 -11.05
N ILE A 21 -15.17 12.25 -10.14
CA ILE A 21 -13.94 11.84 -9.47
C ILE A 21 -14.18 10.56 -8.64
N VAL A 22 -15.26 10.52 -7.86
CA VAL A 22 -15.64 9.32 -7.10
C VAL A 22 -15.96 8.15 -8.05
N ALA A 23 -16.72 8.37 -9.13
CA ALA A 23 -17.07 7.31 -10.09
C ALA A 23 -15.84 6.79 -10.86
N THR A 24 -14.84 7.63 -11.15
CA THR A 24 -13.58 7.18 -11.78
C THR A 24 -12.69 6.41 -10.81
N MET A 25 -12.79 6.65 -9.52
CA MET A 25 -12.07 5.88 -8.50
C MET A 25 -12.65 4.49 -8.26
N PHE A 26 -13.96 4.31 -8.50
CA PHE A 26 -14.60 2.97 -8.48
C PHE A 26 -14.53 2.24 -9.83
N SER A 27 -13.85 2.81 -10.83
CA SER A 27 -13.78 2.27 -12.17
C SER A 27 -12.74 1.15 -12.27
N ASN A 28 -13.25 -0.05 -12.30
CA ASN A 28 -12.64 -1.25 -12.85
C ASN A 28 -11.30 -1.68 -12.22
N SER A 29 -11.40 -2.47 -11.14
CA SER A 29 -10.33 -3.40 -10.79
C SER A 29 -9.89 -4.14 -12.07
N LYS A 30 -8.60 -4.13 -12.36
CA LYS A 30 -8.02 -4.85 -13.50
C LYS A 30 -7.75 -6.31 -13.17
N ILE A 31 -7.90 -6.68 -11.89
CA ILE A 31 -7.76 -8.04 -11.42
C ILE A 31 -9.13 -8.73 -11.41
N GLY A 32 -9.12 -10.06 -11.59
CA GLY A 32 -10.31 -10.93 -11.53
C GLY A 32 -10.91 -11.05 -10.11
N PRO A 33 -11.37 -12.24 -9.72
CA PRO A 33 -11.78 -12.49 -8.34
C PRO A 33 -10.66 -12.13 -7.37
N HIS A 34 -10.98 -11.39 -6.30
CA HIS A 34 -9.99 -10.85 -5.36
C HIS A 34 -10.54 -10.69 -3.95
N THR A 35 -9.65 -10.70 -2.97
CA THR A 35 -9.93 -10.27 -1.60
C THR A 35 -9.57 -8.79 -1.48
N GLN A 36 -10.47 -7.98 -0.91
CA GLN A 36 -10.23 -6.57 -0.63
C GLN A 36 -9.94 -6.36 0.84
N TYR A 37 -8.89 -5.59 1.12
CA TYR A 37 -8.49 -5.15 2.45
C TYR A 37 -8.58 -3.64 2.53
N GLY A 38 -9.25 -3.12 3.58
CA GLY A 38 -9.21 -1.72 3.95
C GLY A 38 -8.10 -1.49 4.97
N CYS A 39 -7.31 -0.45 4.78
CA CYS A 39 -6.19 -0.09 5.64
C CYS A 39 -6.45 1.32 6.21
N ASP A 40 -6.90 1.38 7.46
CA ASP A 40 -7.16 2.64 8.20
C ASP A 40 -5.88 3.09 8.90
N VAL A 41 -5.34 4.23 8.48
CA VAL A 41 -4.05 4.73 8.95
C VAL A 41 -4.23 5.77 10.05
N LYS A 42 -3.74 5.44 11.24
CA LYS A 42 -3.68 6.34 12.39
C LYS A 42 -2.27 6.90 12.54
N ASN A 43 -2.04 8.08 11.96
CA ASN A 43 -0.77 8.79 12.13
C ASN A 43 -0.73 9.43 13.53
N LEU A 44 -0.04 8.80 14.45
CA LEU A 44 0.39 9.41 15.69
C LEU A 44 1.72 10.14 15.42
N ARG A 45 1.99 11.25 16.11
CA ARG A 45 3.17 12.12 15.84
C ARG A 45 4.52 11.40 15.75
N LEU A 46 4.62 10.17 16.23
CA LEU A 46 5.87 9.42 16.36
C LEU A 46 5.76 7.96 15.84
N SER A 47 4.57 7.51 15.41
CA SER A 47 4.33 6.15 14.96
C SER A 47 3.27 6.12 13.87
N THR A 48 3.38 5.17 12.95
CA THR A 48 2.32 4.82 12.01
C THR A 48 1.65 3.55 12.53
N ASP A 49 0.35 3.62 12.75
CA ASP A 49 -0.48 2.47 13.04
C ASP A 49 -1.45 2.28 11.87
N ILE A 50 -1.48 1.10 11.28
CA ILE A 50 -2.37 0.73 10.17
C ILE A 50 -3.25 -0.42 10.66
N GLU A 51 -4.55 -0.18 10.79
CA GLU A 51 -5.53 -1.22 11.10
C GLU A 51 -6.04 -1.82 9.78
N ILE A 52 -5.93 -3.13 9.63
CA ILE A 52 -6.29 -3.84 8.40
C ILE A 52 -7.56 -4.62 8.63
N SER A 53 -8.55 -4.41 7.76
CA SER A 53 -9.85 -5.05 7.79
C SER A 53 -10.19 -5.72 6.44
N THR A 54 -11.03 -6.74 6.46
CA THR A 54 -11.62 -7.35 5.27
C THR A 54 -13.07 -7.71 5.55
N GLY A 55 -13.97 -7.45 4.59
CA GLY A 55 -15.41 -7.70 4.78
C GLY A 55 -16.04 -6.90 5.94
N GLY A 56 -15.38 -5.82 6.42
CA GLY A 56 -15.82 -5.01 7.55
C GLY A 56 -15.39 -5.55 8.93
N GLU A 57 -14.55 -6.56 8.98
CA GLU A 57 -13.99 -7.12 10.21
C GLU A 57 -12.46 -6.84 10.24
N ASP A 58 -11.96 -6.39 11.39
CA ASP A 58 -10.53 -6.21 11.60
C ASP A 58 -9.84 -7.58 11.59
N VAL A 59 -8.68 -7.66 10.93
CA VAL A 59 -7.91 -8.92 10.83
C VAL A 59 -6.52 -8.82 11.44
N CYS A 60 -5.86 -7.67 11.31
CA CYS A 60 -4.53 -7.47 11.88
C CYS A 60 -4.21 -5.96 11.97
N LYS A 61 -3.08 -5.67 12.61
CA LYS A 61 -2.57 -4.31 12.75
C LYS A 61 -1.08 -4.28 12.40
N VAL A 62 -0.68 -3.27 11.62
CA VAL A 62 0.73 -2.96 11.36
C VAL A 62 1.12 -1.71 12.14
N SER A 63 2.22 -1.77 12.85
CA SER A 63 2.76 -0.63 13.61
C SER A 63 4.25 -0.45 13.33
N GLY A 64 4.67 0.80 13.25
CA GLY A 64 6.07 1.18 13.08
C GLY A 64 6.34 2.56 13.66
N ASN A 65 7.61 2.87 13.90
CA ASN A 65 8.02 4.20 14.37
C ASN A 65 8.37 5.07 13.15
N ILE A 66 7.78 6.27 13.08
CA ILE A 66 8.07 7.25 12.02
C ILE A 66 9.49 7.83 12.19
N PHE A 67 10.02 7.88 13.42
CA PHE A 67 11.39 8.30 13.66
C PHE A 67 12.34 7.12 13.51
N ARG A 68 12.82 6.88 12.31
CA ARG A 68 13.89 5.92 12.00
C ARG A 68 15.25 6.34 12.58
N VAL A 69 15.30 6.83 13.82
CA VAL A 69 16.56 7.16 14.48
C VAL A 69 17.36 5.89 14.83
N VAL A 70 16.65 4.76 14.95
CA VAL A 70 17.22 3.42 15.11
C VAL A 70 16.18 2.45 14.52
N GLU A 71 16.45 1.83 13.39
CA GLU A 71 15.94 0.58 12.82
C GLU A 71 14.67 -0.03 13.45
N ASP A 72 13.54 0.73 13.48
CA ASP A 72 12.29 0.15 13.98
C ASP A 72 11.52 -0.46 12.80
N PRO A 73 11.53 -1.79 12.68
CA PRO A 73 10.81 -2.48 11.62
C PRO A 73 9.31 -2.26 11.73
N LEU A 74 8.63 -2.16 10.60
CA LEU A 74 7.19 -2.31 10.57
C LEU A 74 6.83 -3.71 11.07
N THR A 75 5.97 -3.81 12.05
CA THR A 75 5.55 -5.08 12.63
C THR A 75 4.06 -5.28 12.44
N MET A 76 3.68 -6.37 11.78
CA MET A 76 2.30 -6.84 11.69
C MET A 76 1.98 -7.79 12.82
N LYS A 77 0.84 -7.58 13.48
CA LYS A 77 0.35 -8.42 14.58
C LYS A 77 -1.11 -8.81 14.30
N ASP A 78 -1.50 -10.00 14.75
CA ASP A 78 -2.91 -10.38 14.80
C ASP A 78 -3.68 -9.59 15.88
N LEU A 79 -4.99 -9.82 16.00
CA LEU A 79 -5.84 -9.15 16.99
C LEU A 79 -5.51 -9.55 18.43
N GLU A 80 -4.83 -10.66 18.63
CA GLU A 80 -4.37 -11.16 19.94
C GLU A 80 -3.01 -10.55 20.31
N GLY A 81 -2.36 -9.83 19.38
CA GLY A 81 -1.06 -9.19 19.56
C GLY A 81 0.14 -10.07 19.24
N ASN A 82 -0.06 -11.25 18.66
CA ASN A 82 1.03 -12.11 18.22
C ASN A 82 1.65 -11.54 16.94
N LYS A 83 2.98 -11.56 16.85
CA LYS A 83 3.71 -11.11 15.67
C LYS A 83 3.53 -12.09 14.53
N MET A 84 3.03 -11.61 13.40
CA MET A 84 2.84 -12.37 12.15
C MET A 84 3.97 -12.11 11.16
N ALA A 85 4.31 -10.83 10.99
CA ALA A 85 5.32 -10.42 10.01
C ALA A 85 6.06 -9.16 10.48
N TYR A 86 7.20 -8.89 9.87
CA TYR A 86 7.83 -7.57 9.97
C TYR A 86 8.58 -7.22 8.68
N ALA A 87 8.78 -5.93 8.45
CA ALA A 87 9.61 -5.40 7.38
C ALA A 87 10.66 -4.44 7.99
N GLY A 88 11.91 -4.57 7.54
CA GLY A 88 13.00 -3.74 8.02
C GLY A 88 14.24 -3.88 7.16
N ASP A 89 15.23 -3.05 7.46
CA ASP A 89 16.47 -2.94 6.69
C ASP A 89 17.55 -3.94 7.13
N ASP A 90 17.26 -4.79 8.13
CA ASP A 90 18.25 -5.68 8.76
C ASP A 90 18.75 -6.84 7.90
N TYR A 91 18.08 -7.11 6.76
CA TYR A 91 18.38 -8.25 5.89
C TYR A 91 18.50 -7.80 4.44
N HIS A 92 19.71 -7.52 4.00
CA HIS A 92 20.00 -7.20 2.61
C HIS A 92 20.46 -8.45 1.86
N LEU A 93 19.58 -9.05 1.06
CA LEU A 93 19.94 -10.15 0.18
C LEU A 93 20.57 -9.66 -1.13
N ILE A 94 20.11 -8.53 -1.64
CA ILE A 94 20.40 -8.06 -3.01
C ILE A 94 21.01 -6.66 -3.04
N ALA A 95 20.49 -5.69 -2.26
CA ALA A 95 20.94 -4.30 -2.29
C ALA A 95 20.93 -3.65 -0.90
N GLN A 96 21.74 -2.59 -0.72
CA GLN A 96 21.81 -1.86 0.56
C GLN A 96 20.56 -1.03 0.86
N ASP A 97 19.82 -0.61 -0.18
CA ASP A 97 18.59 0.17 -0.05
C ASP A 97 17.37 -0.73 -0.31
N SER A 98 17.26 -1.82 0.42
CA SER A 98 16.17 -2.78 0.29
C SER A 98 15.48 -3.02 1.62
N HIS A 99 14.19 -3.37 1.57
CA HIS A 99 13.39 -3.76 2.73
C HIS A 99 13.07 -5.24 2.65
N ALA A 100 13.56 -6.02 3.60
CA ALA A 100 13.20 -7.43 3.73
C ALA A 100 11.86 -7.57 4.46
N ILE A 101 10.98 -8.40 3.92
CA ILE A 101 9.70 -8.81 4.52
C ILE A 101 9.84 -10.22 5.04
N ILE A 102 9.59 -10.38 6.32
CA ILE A 102 9.75 -11.63 7.04
C ILE A 102 8.41 -12.03 7.64
N VAL A 103 7.90 -13.20 7.23
CA VAL A 103 6.67 -13.81 7.74
C VAL A 103 7.04 -15.09 8.46
N ASP A 104 6.57 -15.26 9.69
CA ASP A 104 6.85 -16.42 10.54
C ASP A 104 8.35 -16.75 10.66
N GLY A 105 9.20 -15.74 10.63
CA GLY A 105 10.65 -15.86 10.73
C GLY A 105 11.37 -16.26 9.44
N VAL A 106 10.67 -16.30 8.32
CA VAL A 106 11.24 -16.59 7.00
C VAL A 106 11.17 -15.37 6.11
N VAL A 107 12.27 -15.04 5.41
CA VAL A 107 12.26 -13.97 4.38
C VAL A 107 11.37 -14.43 3.22
N THR A 108 10.22 -13.79 3.06
CA THR A 108 9.26 -14.09 1.99
C THR A 108 9.40 -13.16 0.80
N ALA A 109 9.83 -11.92 1.06
CA ALA A 109 10.12 -10.96 -0.01
C ALA A 109 11.22 -9.97 0.39
N GLU A 110 11.89 -9.40 -0.62
CA GLU A 110 12.78 -8.26 -0.51
C GLU A 110 12.35 -7.22 -1.56
N MET A 111 12.06 -6.00 -1.11
CA MET A 111 11.71 -4.86 -1.97
C MET A 111 12.97 -4.09 -2.29
N VAL A 112 13.34 -3.98 -3.57
CA VAL A 112 14.50 -3.22 -4.05
C VAL A 112 14.02 -2.04 -4.87
N GLY A 113 14.31 -0.83 -4.42
CA GLY A 113 13.94 0.40 -5.11
C GLY A 113 14.60 0.51 -6.48
N LYS A 114 13.82 0.99 -7.48
CA LYS A 114 14.29 1.30 -8.83
C LYS A 114 14.28 2.80 -9.05
N PHE A 115 15.26 3.29 -9.80
CA PHE A 115 15.20 4.68 -10.24
C PHE A 115 14.13 4.83 -11.34
N ASP A 116 13.06 5.56 -11.02
CA ASP A 116 11.99 5.91 -11.96
C ASP A 116 11.81 7.43 -12.00
N LEU A 117 11.66 7.99 -13.21
CA LEU A 117 11.48 9.43 -13.43
C LEU A 117 10.04 9.89 -13.17
N PHE A 118 9.06 8.98 -13.16
CA PHE A 118 7.63 9.32 -13.15
C PHE A 118 6.82 8.61 -12.06
N GLY A 119 7.49 7.97 -11.11
CA GLY A 119 6.83 7.24 -10.03
C GLY A 119 7.83 6.54 -9.13
N ASN A 120 7.31 5.67 -8.28
CA ASN A 120 8.12 4.79 -7.45
C ASN A 120 7.90 3.35 -7.90
N SER A 121 8.98 2.66 -8.20
CA SER A 121 8.96 1.26 -8.63
C SER A 121 9.93 0.44 -7.80
N TYR A 122 9.55 -0.79 -7.51
CA TYR A 122 10.34 -1.74 -6.74
C TYR A 122 10.35 -3.09 -7.42
N ASP A 123 11.51 -3.70 -7.57
CA ASP A 123 11.62 -5.11 -7.89
C ASP A 123 11.43 -5.92 -6.59
N ILE A 124 10.62 -6.97 -6.67
CA ILE A 124 10.31 -7.85 -5.54
C ILE A 124 11.00 -9.18 -5.77
N TYR A 125 11.83 -9.58 -4.83
CA TYR A 125 12.57 -10.83 -4.85
C TYR A 125 12.10 -11.75 -3.74
N ASN A 126 12.14 -13.05 -3.94
CA ASN A 126 11.89 -14.03 -2.88
C ASN A 126 13.14 -14.24 -2.00
N GLY A 127 13.01 -15.02 -0.92
CA GLY A 127 14.13 -15.34 -0.02
C GLY A 127 15.28 -16.13 -0.66
N ALA A 128 15.13 -16.60 -1.90
CA ALA A 128 16.20 -17.22 -2.69
C ALA A 128 16.91 -16.21 -3.63
N GLY A 129 16.47 -14.94 -3.64
CA GLY A 129 17.02 -13.90 -4.50
C GLY A 129 16.49 -13.95 -5.95
N GLU A 130 15.39 -14.63 -6.20
CA GLU A 130 14.74 -14.67 -7.51
C GLU A 130 13.68 -13.56 -7.58
N LYS A 131 13.67 -12.78 -8.67
CA LYS A 131 12.61 -11.79 -8.89
C LYS A 131 11.28 -12.49 -9.11
N ILE A 132 10.28 -12.14 -8.30
CA ILE A 132 8.94 -12.76 -8.32
C ILE A 132 7.85 -11.79 -8.76
N ALA A 133 8.08 -10.46 -8.59
CA ALA A 133 7.10 -9.44 -8.98
C ALA A 133 7.78 -8.07 -9.16
N GLU A 134 6.98 -7.12 -9.62
CA GLU A 134 7.32 -5.69 -9.65
C GLU A 134 6.16 -4.88 -9.08
N ALA A 135 6.44 -4.02 -8.09
CA ALA A 135 5.50 -3.05 -7.57
C ALA A 135 5.74 -1.70 -8.24
N SER A 136 4.68 -1.04 -8.69
CA SER A 136 4.74 0.27 -9.33
C SER A 136 3.64 1.18 -8.80
N PHE A 137 3.98 2.42 -8.47
CA PHE A 137 3.08 3.42 -7.94
C PHE A 137 3.10 4.66 -8.82
N ASN A 138 1.93 5.30 -8.97
CA ASN A 138 1.84 6.53 -9.74
C ASN A 138 2.51 7.70 -8.99
N TRP A 139 2.83 8.77 -9.71
CA TRP A 139 3.52 9.95 -9.16
C TRP A 139 2.73 10.70 -8.07
N THR A 140 1.42 10.48 -7.94
CA THR A 140 0.56 11.05 -6.90
C THR A 140 0.38 10.12 -5.71
N ASP A 141 0.93 8.92 -5.77
CA ASP A 141 0.84 7.87 -4.74
C ASP A 141 -0.60 7.43 -4.40
N THR A 142 -1.52 7.69 -5.33
CA THR A 142 -2.95 7.34 -5.16
C THR A 142 -3.31 6.00 -5.72
N SER A 143 -2.45 5.39 -6.51
CA SER A 143 -2.64 4.05 -7.06
C SER A 143 -1.31 3.34 -7.30
N GLY A 144 -1.34 2.03 -7.19
CA GLY A 144 -0.21 1.16 -7.48
C GLY A 144 -0.67 -0.22 -7.90
N THR A 145 0.24 -0.98 -8.49
CA THR A 145 0.01 -2.37 -8.89
C THR A 145 1.20 -3.23 -8.50
N LEU A 146 0.93 -4.47 -8.15
CA LEU A 146 1.91 -5.54 -8.07
C LEU A 146 1.69 -6.46 -9.28
N VAL A 147 2.74 -6.65 -10.07
CA VAL A 147 2.70 -7.42 -11.31
C VAL A 147 3.66 -8.60 -11.20
N ASP A 148 3.22 -9.81 -11.52
CA ASP A 148 4.08 -10.99 -11.52
C ASP A 148 5.08 -11.00 -12.70
N THR A 149 5.93 -12.02 -12.76
CA THR A 149 6.91 -12.17 -13.84
C THR A 149 6.30 -12.47 -15.21
N ASP A 150 5.04 -12.92 -15.26
CA ASP A 150 4.30 -13.19 -16.48
C ASP A 150 3.54 -11.95 -17.00
N GLY A 151 3.57 -10.84 -16.24
CA GLY A 151 2.92 -9.58 -16.59
C GLY A 151 1.46 -9.49 -16.12
N ASN A 152 0.99 -10.40 -15.25
CA ASN A 152 -0.34 -10.35 -14.68
C ASN A 152 -0.36 -9.43 -13.46
N ILE A 153 -1.40 -8.61 -13.33
CA ILE A 153 -1.63 -7.82 -12.12
C ILE A 153 -2.18 -8.76 -11.04
N ILE A 154 -1.39 -8.98 -9.98
CA ILE A 154 -1.72 -9.86 -8.86
C ILE A 154 -2.21 -9.13 -7.63
N ALA A 155 -1.93 -7.81 -7.52
CA ALA A 155 -2.55 -6.96 -6.52
C ALA A 155 -2.64 -5.50 -6.99
N GLU A 156 -3.60 -4.76 -6.42
CA GLU A 156 -3.82 -3.33 -6.66
C GLU A 156 -3.85 -2.58 -5.32
N TYR A 157 -3.21 -1.42 -5.31
CA TYR A 157 -3.24 -0.44 -4.23
C TYR A 157 -4.02 0.79 -4.69
N SER A 158 -4.87 1.34 -3.83
CA SER A 158 -5.54 2.61 -4.07
C SER A 158 -5.66 3.41 -2.78
N SER A 159 -5.35 4.70 -2.86
CA SER A 159 -5.44 5.64 -1.74
C SER A 159 -6.16 6.90 -2.20
N PHE A 160 -6.77 7.61 -1.26
CA PHE A 160 -7.42 8.88 -1.53
C PHE A 160 -6.60 10.03 -0.93
N ILE A 161 -6.24 11.03 -1.76
CA ILE A 161 -5.34 12.15 -1.38
C ILE A 161 -5.76 12.90 -0.09
N LEU A 162 -7.06 12.92 0.22
CA LEU A 162 -7.60 13.64 1.38
C LEU A 162 -7.70 12.80 2.65
N PHE A 163 -7.50 11.49 2.55
CA PHE A 163 -7.55 10.55 3.66
C PHE A 163 -6.24 9.76 3.67
N ASN A 164 -5.73 9.49 4.84
CA ASN A 164 -4.51 8.69 4.97
C ASN A 164 -4.76 7.18 4.72
N ASP A 165 -6.02 6.81 4.49
CA ASP A 165 -6.42 5.43 4.32
C ASP A 165 -6.14 4.93 2.90
N PHE A 166 -5.93 3.64 2.76
CA PHE A 166 -5.78 3.00 1.48
C PHE A 166 -6.45 1.63 1.44
N ASP A 167 -6.77 1.19 0.24
CA ASP A 167 -7.30 -0.15 -0.03
C ASP A 167 -6.27 -0.99 -0.78
N VAL A 168 -6.24 -2.28 -0.48
CA VAL A 168 -5.47 -3.29 -1.19
C VAL A 168 -6.42 -4.37 -1.70
N LYS A 169 -6.33 -4.69 -3.00
CA LYS A 169 -7.02 -5.82 -3.60
C LYS A 169 -5.99 -6.85 -4.01
N ILE A 170 -6.17 -8.08 -3.58
CA ILE A 170 -5.26 -9.20 -3.88
C ILE A 170 -6.03 -10.24 -4.67
N SER A 171 -5.52 -10.61 -5.87
CA SER A 171 -6.10 -11.66 -6.71
C SER A 171 -6.17 -12.99 -5.94
N GLU A 172 -7.24 -13.77 -6.16
CA GLU A 172 -7.32 -15.12 -5.61
C GLU A 172 -6.24 -16.05 -6.19
N ASP A 173 -5.74 -15.73 -7.40
CA ASP A 173 -4.66 -16.46 -8.06
C ASP A 173 -3.26 -15.89 -7.74
N CYS A 174 -3.14 -14.98 -6.74
CA CYS A 174 -1.86 -14.39 -6.36
C CYS A 174 -0.89 -15.48 -5.85
N PRO A 175 0.31 -15.65 -6.45
CA PRO A 175 1.26 -16.65 -6.00
C PRO A 175 2.02 -16.24 -4.72
N ILE A 176 1.89 -14.99 -4.30
CA ILE A 176 2.51 -14.44 -3.09
C ILE A 176 1.44 -14.43 -1.99
N ASP A 177 1.81 -14.86 -0.77
CA ASP A 177 0.86 -14.87 0.34
C ASP A 177 0.36 -13.46 0.69
N ASN A 178 -0.89 -13.37 1.15
CA ASN A 178 -1.56 -12.09 1.40
C ASN A 178 -0.84 -11.26 2.46
N THR A 179 -0.22 -11.88 3.46
CA THR A 179 0.55 -11.19 4.51
C THR A 179 1.75 -10.47 3.91
N THR A 180 2.50 -11.15 3.04
CA THR A 180 3.63 -10.57 2.29
C THR A 180 3.17 -9.43 1.40
N VAL A 181 2.09 -9.59 0.63
CA VAL A 181 1.55 -8.52 -0.24
C VAL A 181 1.11 -7.29 0.59
N LEU A 182 0.40 -7.51 1.69
CA LEU A 182 -0.01 -6.41 2.58
C LEU A 182 1.20 -5.69 3.17
N MET A 183 2.23 -6.42 3.58
CA MET A 183 3.47 -5.83 4.09
C MET A 183 4.23 -5.02 3.03
N ILE A 184 4.23 -5.44 1.75
CA ILE A 184 4.79 -4.65 0.63
C ILE A 184 4.11 -3.28 0.57
N PHE A 185 2.77 -3.22 0.58
CA PHE A 185 2.04 -1.96 0.48
C PHE A 185 2.14 -1.12 1.76
N CYS A 186 2.15 -1.74 2.94
CA CYS A 186 2.37 -1.04 4.21
C CYS A 186 3.78 -0.43 4.30
N SER A 187 4.81 -1.13 3.81
CA SER A 187 6.19 -0.63 3.75
C SER A 187 6.29 0.58 2.82
N TYR A 188 5.73 0.47 1.61
CA TYR A 188 5.64 1.60 0.69
C TYR A 188 4.96 2.82 1.32
N TYR A 189 3.79 2.62 1.96
CA TYR A 189 3.07 3.72 2.61
C TYR A 189 3.89 4.36 3.73
N SER A 190 4.58 3.57 4.54
CA SER A 190 5.42 4.07 5.63
C SER A 190 6.60 4.91 5.12
N ASP A 191 7.25 4.50 4.05
CA ASP A 191 8.34 5.24 3.44
C ASP A 191 7.86 6.61 2.94
N LYS A 192 6.69 6.66 2.32
CA LYS A 192 6.06 7.91 1.87
C LYS A 192 5.68 8.83 3.01
N ALA A 193 5.14 8.33 4.10
CA ALA A 193 4.79 9.13 5.27
C ALA A 193 6.03 9.79 5.89
N TYR A 194 7.18 9.11 5.80
CA TYR A 194 8.47 9.64 6.28
C TYR A 194 9.00 10.75 5.36
N ASP A 195 8.97 10.58 4.04
CA ASP A 195 9.50 11.54 3.08
C ASP A 195 8.73 12.88 3.08
N ASN A 196 7.48 12.89 3.55
CA ASN A 196 6.61 14.06 3.62
C ASN A 196 6.57 14.72 5.01
N SER A 197 7.31 14.26 6.00
CA SER A 197 7.36 14.78 7.38
C SER A 197 8.58 15.68 7.59
#